data_2b51acc573ca16ddd82f9b712149be03
#
_entry.id   2b51acc573ca16ddd82f9b712149be03
#
_cell.length_a   1.000
_cell.length_b   1.000
_cell.length_c   1.000
_cell.angle_alpha   90.00
_cell.angle_beta   90.00
_cell.angle_gamma   90.00
#
_symmetry.space_group_name_H-M   'P 1'
#
loop_
_entity.id
_entity.type
_entity.pdbx_description
1 polymer ?
#
loop_
_entity_poly.entity_id
_entity_poly.type
_entity_poly.pdbx_seq_one_letter_code
_entity_poly.pdbx_strand_id
1 'polypeptide(L)'
;LRANSFNLGNVDANVFHGVSVGYAGDNYSVAASLVNPVGSQDALETDNADLELAVAYTGIENVSIGGGYYFNNRVLNTSEEDILNVYVSTSMGKLFLAAEYTEIQTEDTAIGDLDGYMLLADYDFNDKFGAAFRISSNESNSENLDFDMITIAPNYSLTDSLGVILEYNDIDQGTIDQNQLAVELTYTF
;
A
#
# COMPACT_ATOMS: atom_id res chain seq x y z
N LEU A 1 6.42 3.91 8.39
CA LEU A 1 5.96 2.91 7.42
C LEU A 1 5.06 3.64 6.43
N ARG A 2 5.54 3.88 5.23
CA ARG A 2 4.62 4.12 4.14
C ARG A 2 4.03 2.74 3.83
N ALA A 3 2.76 2.55 4.14
CA ALA A 3 1.97 1.50 3.55
C ALA A 3 1.83 1.87 2.06
N ASN A 4 2.87 1.65 1.30
CA ASN A 4 2.69 1.51 -0.12
C ASN A 4 2.09 0.11 -0.23
N SER A 5 0.77 0.04 -0.41
CA SER A 5 0.24 -1.17 -0.97
C SER A 5 1.07 -1.42 -2.21
N PHE A 6 1.61 -2.60 -2.31
CA PHE A 6 2.51 -2.97 -3.40
C PHE A 6 1.81 -2.82 -4.76
N ASN A 7 0.50 -2.94 -4.76
CA ASN A 7 -0.38 -2.80 -5.91
C ASN A 7 -0.57 -1.35 -6.39
N LEU A 8 -0.29 -0.37 -5.54
CA LEU A 8 -0.37 1.05 -5.89
C LEU A 8 1.03 1.65 -6.17
N GLY A 9 2.08 0.81 -6.29
CA GLY A 9 3.46 1.24 -6.48
C GLY A 9 3.75 2.06 -7.74
N ASN A 10 2.79 2.22 -8.63
CA ASN A 10 2.83 3.12 -9.78
C ASN A 10 1.79 4.25 -9.70
N VAL A 11 1.14 4.45 -8.57
CA VAL A 11 0.44 5.70 -8.38
C VAL A 11 1.53 6.74 -8.16
N ASP A 12 1.98 7.35 -9.23
CA ASP A 12 2.67 8.62 -9.19
C ASP A 12 1.94 9.47 -8.15
N ALA A 13 2.68 10.27 -7.37
CA ALA A 13 2.10 11.17 -6.38
C ALA A 13 1.18 12.15 -7.11
N ASN A 14 0.01 11.67 -7.49
CA ASN A 14 -1.00 12.44 -8.16
C ASN A 14 -1.50 13.46 -7.15
N VAL A 15 -1.37 14.70 -7.49
CA VAL A 15 -1.98 15.78 -6.73
C VAL A 15 -3.46 15.76 -7.07
N PHE A 16 -4.27 15.30 -6.12
CA PHE A 16 -5.72 15.36 -6.25
C PHE A 16 -6.21 16.75 -5.83
N HIS A 17 -7.09 17.34 -6.61
CA HIS A 17 -7.88 18.48 -6.19
C HIS A 17 -9.18 17.95 -5.60
N GLY A 18 -9.46 18.30 -4.36
CA GLY A 18 -10.64 17.75 -3.71
C GLY A 18 -10.93 18.37 -2.36
N VAL A 19 -11.95 17.85 -1.71
CA VAL A 19 -12.38 18.21 -0.36
C VAL A 19 -12.44 16.95 0.47
N SER A 20 -11.81 16.98 1.63
CA SER A 20 -11.81 15.87 2.58
C SER A 20 -12.43 16.31 3.90
N VAL A 21 -13.16 15.41 4.54
CA VAL A 21 -13.62 15.52 5.90
C VAL A 21 -13.21 14.29 6.68
N GLY A 22 -12.72 14.48 7.89
CA GLY A 22 -12.30 13.39 8.76
C GLY A 22 -12.71 13.62 10.19
N TYR A 23 -12.88 12.53 10.91
CA TYR A 23 -13.10 12.51 12.34
C TYR A 23 -12.17 11.49 13.00
N ALA A 24 -11.52 11.90 14.07
CA ALA A 24 -10.68 11.02 14.90
C ALA A 24 -11.23 11.01 16.33
N GLY A 25 -11.62 9.83 16.79
CA GLY A 25 -11.94 9.55 18.19
C GLY A 25 -10.73 8.93 18.90
N ASP A 26 -10.95 8.45 20.14
CA ASP A 26 -9.85 7.88 20.96
C ASP A 26 -9.28 6.59 20.34
N ASN A 27 -10.13 5.78 19.73
CA ASN A 27 -9.75 4.45 19.24
C ASN A 27 -10.11 4.21 17.77
N TYR A 28 -10.65 5.19 17.07
CA TYR A 28 -11.02 5.05 15.67
C TYR A 28 -10.90 6.37 14.92
N SER A 29 -10.71 6.27 13.63
CA SER A 29 -10.83 7.40 12.72
C SER A 29 -11.62 7.00 11.49
N VAL A 30 -12.32 7.98 10.93
CA VAL A 30 -13.03 7.85 9.65
C VAL A 30 -12.73 9.07 8.79
N ALA A 31 -12.63 8.90 7.50
CA ALA A 31 -12.45 10.00 6.56
C ALA A 31 -13.24 9.73 5.28
N ALA A 32 -13.68 10.81 4.65
CA ALA A 32 -14.28 10.78 3.33
C ALA A 32 -13.70 11.93 2.50
N SER A 33 -13.40 11.67 1.24
CA SER A 33 -12.86 12.66 0.30
C SER A 33 -13.62 12.60 -1.01
N LEU A 34 -13.95 13.77 -1.54
CA LEU A 34 -14.35 13.93 -2.93
C LEU A 34 -13.15 14.51 -3.68
N VAL A 35 -12.66 13.79 -4.65
CA VAL A 35 -11.44 14.14 -5.39
C VAL A 35 -11.68 14.12 -6.89
N ASN A 36 -10.87 14.86 -7.64
CA ASN A 36 -10.88 14.74 -9.08
C ASN A 36 -10.37 13.36 -9.52
N PRO A 37 -10.88 12.83 -10.64
CA PRO A 37 -10.34 11.62 -11.24
C PRO A 37 -8.82 11.68 -11.43
N VAL A 38 -8.17 10.54 -11.29
CA VAL A 38 -6.72 10.39 -11.54
C VAL A 38 -6.38 10.94 -12.94
N GLY A 39 -5.37 11.82 -13.00
CA GLY A 39 -4.92 12.44 -14.25
C GLY A 39 -5.67 13.72 -14.66
N SER A 40 -6.73 14.13 -13.95
CA SER A 40 -7.35 15.43 -14.15
C SER A 40 -6.51 16.53 -13.48
N GLN A 41 -6.18 17.57 -14.22
CA GLN A 41 -5.49 18.76 -13.71
C GLN A 41 -6.45 19.95 -13.52
N ASP A 42 -7.72 19.74 -13.75
CA ASP A 42 -8.75 20.77 -13.68
C ASP A 42 -9.24 20.99 -12.24
N ALA A 43 -10.00 22.05 -12.04
CA ALA A 43 -10.68 22.28 -10.75
C ALA A 43 -11.69 21.15 -10.48
N LEU A 44 -11.98 20.89 -9.20
CA LEU A 44 -12.96 19.88 -8.80
C LEU A 44 -14.30 20.10 -9.52
N GLU A 45 -14.69 19.13 -10.33
CA GLU A 45 -15.99 19.07 -10.99
C GLU A 45 -16.85 18.04 -10.24
N THR A 46 -17.90 18.52 -9.58
CA THR A 46 -18.74 17.66 -8.72
C THR A 46 -19.51 16.59 -9.49
N ASP A 47 -19.69 16.77 -10.80
CA ASP A 47 -20.42 15.80 -11.63
C ASP A 47 -19.58 14.57 -12.00
N ASN A 48 -18.24 14.66 -11.81
CA ASN A 48 -17.26 13.62 -12.15
C ASN A 48 -16.26 13.36 -11.00
N ALA A 49 -16.63 13.72 -9.76
CA ALA A 49 -15.74 13.51 -8.63
C ALA A 49 -15.74 12.04 -8.19
N ASP A 50 -14.56 11.53 -7.88
CA ASP A 50 -14.36 10.25 -7.25
C ASP A 50 -14.57 10.37 -5.73
N LEU A 51 -14.99 9.28 -5.10
CA LEU A 51 -15.22 9.21 -3.66
C LEU A 51 -14.20 8.26 -3.02
N GLU A 52 -13.49 8.75 -2.02
CA GLU A 52 -12.67 7.91 -1.12
C GLU A 52 -13.29 7.83 0.26
N LEU A 53 -13.31 6.65 0.83
CA LEU A 53 -13.70 6.39 2.21
C LEU A 53 -12.56 5.67 2.92
N ALA A 54 -12.27 6.06 4.16
CA ALA A 54 -11.25 5.40 4.98
C ALA A 54 -11.74 5.23 6.43
N VAL A 55 -11.34 4.11 7.04
CA VAL A 55 -11.60 3.81 8.44
C VAL A 55 -10.38 3.17 9.07
N ALA A 56 -10.07 3.52 10.31
CA ALA A 56 -9.07 2.81 11.11
C ALA A 56 -9.56 2.64 12.54
N TYR A 57 -9.16 1.54 13.18
CA TYR A 57 -9.47 1.19 14.55
C TYR A 57 -8.21 0.77 15.31
N THR A 58 -7.98 1.37 16.48
CA THR A 58 -6.80 1.15 17.33
C THR A 58 -7.18 0.85 18.78
N GLY A 59 -8.42 0.42 19.02
CA GLY A 59 -8.93 0.14 20.38
C GLY A 59 -8.46 -1.18 20.99
N ILE A 60 -7.68 -1.97 20.23
CA ILE A 60 -7.01 -3.18 20.74
C ILE A 60 -5.54 -2.84 20.97
N GLU A 61 -5.02 -3.13 22.14
CA GLU A 61 -3.63 -2.82 22.49
C GLU A 61 -2.65 -3.43 21.47
N ASN A 62 -1.76 -2.61 20.96
CA ASN A 62 -0.75 -2.96 19.96
C ASN A 62 -1.31 -3.45 18.61
N VAL A 63 -2.61 -3.33 18.35
CA VAL A 63 -3.23 -3.72 17.08
C VAL A 63 -3.81 -2.50 16.39
N SER A 64 -3.56 -2.39 15.09
CA SER A 64 -4.22 -1.44 14.19
C SER A 64 -4.92 -2.21 13.08
N ILE A 65 -6.19 -1.88 12.85
CA ILE A 65 -7.01 -2.45 11.76
C ILE A 65 -7.58 -1.29 10.99
N GLY A 66 -7.56 -1.36 9.68
CA GLY A 66 -8.18 -0.31 8.87
C GLY A 66 -8.41 -0.75 7.44
N GLY A 67 -8.95 0.17 6.67
CA GLY A 67 -9.20 -0.03 5.26
C GLY A 67 -9.75 1.23 4.62
N GLY A 68 -9.83 1.17 3.32
CA GLY A 68 -10.39 2.21 2.48
C GLY A 68 -11.14 1.64 1.30
N TYR A 69 -12.00 2.45 0.75
CA TYR A 69 -12.67 2.17 -0.51
C TYR A 69 -12.63 3.40 -1.39
N TYR A 70 -12.23 3.22 -2.62
CA TYR A 70 -12.18 4.26 -3.65
C TYR A 70 -13.18 3.92 -4.74
N PHE A 71 -14.11 4.83 -4.99
CA PHE A 71 -15.08 4.76 -6.07
C PHE A 71 -14.66 5.70 -7.18
N ASN A 72 -14.38 5.17 -8.32
CA ASN A 72 -14.02 5.93 -9.49
C ASN A 72 -15.22 6.04 -10.45
N ASN A 73 -15.74 7.24 -10.59
CA ASN A 73 -16.84 7.52 -11.48
C ASN A 73 -16.34 8.18 -12.79
N ARG A 74 -15.51 7.48 -13.57
CA ARG A 74 -14.89 8.04 -14.77
C ARG A 74 -15.87 8.15 -15.94
N VAL A 75 -16.19 9.36 -16.33
CA VAL A 75 -17.06 9.71 -17.47
C VAL A 75 -16.26 9.91 -18.77
N LEU A 76 -14.94 9.99 -18.74
CA LEU A 76 -14.12 10.35 -19.89
C LEU A 76 -13.17 9.20 -20.32
N ASN A 77 -13.65 8.31 -21.20
CA ASN A 77 -12.86 7.35 -21.99
C ASN A 77 -11.92 6.39 -21.22
N THR A 78 -12.11 6.21 -19.95
CA THR A 78 -11.37 5.24 -19.14
C THR A 78 -12.36 4.40 -18.36
N SER A 79 -12.04 3.13 -18.17
CA SER A 79 -12.88 2.18 -17.46
C SER A 79 -13.14 2.61 -16.01
N GLU A 80 -14.33 2.33 -15.48
CA GLU A 80 -14.61 2.46 -14.06
C GLU A 80 -13.66 1.56 -13.29
N GLU A 81 -13.21 2.03 -12.11
CA GLU A 81 -12.28 1.29 -11.26
C GLU A 81 -12.64 1.52 -9.79
N ASP A 82 -12.96 0.45 -9.10
CA ASP A 82 -13.20 0.45 -7.67
C ASP A 82 -12.03 -0.23 -6.95
N ILE A 83 -11.56 0.36 -5.87
CA ILE A 83 -10.44 -0.18 -5.08
C ILE A 83 -10.87 -0.38 -3.64
N LEU A 84 -10.80 -1.61 -3.17
CA LEU A 84 -10.90 -1.96 -1.75
C LEU A 84 -9.51 -2.25 -1.20
N ASN A 85 -9.18 -1.66 -0.05
CA ASN A 85 -7.99 -1.99 0.72
C ASN A 85 -8.37 -2.29 2.16
N VAL A 86 -7.85 -3.36 2.73
CA VAL A 86 -7.98 -3.68 4.16
C VAL A 86 -6.63 -4.11 4.73
N TYR A 87 -6.32 -3.68 5.94
CA TYR A 87 -5.07 -4.04 6.59
C TYR A 87 -5.24 -4.29 8.08
N VAL A 88 -4.33 -5.08 8.62
CA VAL A 88 -4.14 -5.27 10.05
C VAL A 88 -2.65 -5.25 10.37
N SER A 89 -2.27 -4.67 11.49
CA SER A 89 -0.90 -4.76 12.00
C SER A 89 -0.87 -4.89 13.52
N THR A 90 0.20 -5.47 14.04
CA THR A 90 0.42 -5.62 15.47
C THR A 90 1.90 -5.56 15.83
N SER A 91 2.20 -5.01 17.02
CA SER A 91 3.54 -4.97 17.59
C SER A 91 3.60 -5.81 18.87
N MET A 92 4.48 -6.80 18.90
CA MET A 92 4.68 -7.73 20.03
C MET A 92 6.13 -7.68 20.49
N GLY A 93 6.46 -6.69 21.33
CA GLY A 93 7.85 -6.48 21.77
C GLY A 93 8.76 -6.09 20.61
N LYS A 94 9.61 -7.01 20.17
CA LYS A 94 10.57 -6.82 19.08
C LYS A 94 10.04 -7.27 17.71
N LEU A 95 8.84 -7.81 17.66
CA LEU A 95 8.22 -8.31 16.45
C LEU A 95 7.09 -7.38 16.01
N PHE A 96 7.15 -6.91 14.78
CA PHE A 96 6.04 -6.26 14.09
C PHE A 96 5.51 -7.19 13.00
N LEU A 97 4.19 -7.34 12.94
CA LEU A 97 3.51 -8.10 11.90
C LEU A 97 2.49 -7.21 11.21
N ALA A 98 2.37 -7.35 9.90
CA ALA A 98 1.31 -6.71 9.13
C ALA A 98 0.78 -7.64 8.04
N ALA A 99 -0.50 -7.48 7.72
CA ALA A 99 -1.15 -8.10 6.58
C ALA A 99 -2.02 -7.07 5.88
N GLU A 100 -2.07 -7.13 4.56
CA GLU A 100 -2.85 -6.25 3.70
C GLU A 100 -3.49 -7.07 2.58
N TYR A 101 -4.72 -6.73 2.25
CA TYR A 101 -5.44 -7.19 1.06
C TYR A 101 -5.94 -5.99 0.27
N THR A 102 -5.80 -6.07 -1.03
CA THR A 102 -6.31 -5.05 -1.97
C THR A 102 -7.05 -5.75 -3.10
N GLU A 103 -8.22 -5.27 -3.43
CA GLU A 103 -9.01 -5.69 -4.58
C GLU A 103 -9.22 -4.49 -5.49
N ILE A 104 -8.94 -4.65 -6.77
CA ILE A 104 -9.18 -3.66 -7.81
C ILE A 104 -10.16 -4.29 -8.79
N GLN A 105 -11.34 -3.72 -8.90
CA GLN A 105 -12.33 -4.09 -9.90
C GLN A 105 -12.32 -3.06 -11.01
N THR A 106 -12.21 -3.49 -12.27
CA THR A 106 -12.12 -2.59 -13.41
C THR A 106 -12.91 -3.09 -14.60
N GLU A 107 -13.56 -2.17 -15.31
CA GLU A 107 -14.19 -2.47 -16.60
C GLU A 107 -13.16 -2.64 -17.74
N ASP A 108 -11.89 -2.32 -17.51
CA ASP A 108 -10.83 -2.51 -18.51
C ASP A 108 -10.49 -3.99 -18.67
N THR A 109 -11.04 -4.60 -19.72
CA THR A 109 -10.83 -6.02 -20.02
C THR A 109 -9.39 -6.37 -20.43
N ALA A 110 -8.52 -5.37 -20.68
CA ALA A 110 -7.12 -5.60 -20.98
C ALA A 110 -6.27 -5.77 -19.72
N ILE A 111 -6.71 -5.16 -18.60
CA ILE A 111 -6.08 -5.27 -17.29
C ILE A 111 -6.78 -6.36 -16.46
N GLY A 112 -8.13 -6.37 -16.49
CA GLY A 112 -8.95 -7.26 -15.68
C GLY A 112 -8.93 -6.88 -14.18
N ASP A 113 -9.77 -7.57 -13.40
CA ASP A 113 -9.76 -7.42 -11.96
C ASP A 113 -8.45 -7.93 -11.36
N LEU A 114 -8.04 -7.35 -10.24
CA LEU A 114 -6.77 -7.61 -9.59
C LEU A 114 -6.97 -7.80 -8.09
N ASP A 115 -6.54 -8.95 -7.58
CA ASP A 115 -6.49 -9.26 -6.16
C ASP A 115 -5.05 -9.28 -5.69
N GLY A 116 -4.76 -8.57 -4.60
CA GLY A 116 -3.41 -8.52 -4.05
C GLY A 116 -3.38 -8.73 -2.55
N TYR A 117 -2.34 -9.39 -2.07
CA TYR A 117 -2.08 -9.49 -0.65
C TYR A 117 -0.61 -9.30 -0.30
N MET A 118 -0.37 -8.82 0.89
CA MET A 118 0.96 -8.69 1.48
C MET A 118 0.96 -9.22 2.91
N LEU A 119 2.01 -9.95 3.25
CA LEU A 119 2.33 -10.34 4.62
C LEU A 119 3.73 -9.84 4.95
N LEU A 120 3.87 -9.16 6.09
CA LEU A 120 5.13 -8.59 6.56
C LEU A 120 5.40 -9.06 7.99
N ALA A 121 6.63 -9.49 8.24
CA ALA A 121 7.20 -9.67 9.56
C ALA A 121 8.50 -8.87 9.65
N ASP A 122 8.64 -8.01 10.66
CA ASP A 122 9.86 -7.27 10.95
C ASP A 122 10.29 -7.57 12.39
N TYR A 123 11.55 -7.94 12.59
CA TYR A 123 12.07 -8.36 13.89
C TYR A 123 13.38 -7.67 14.24
N ASP A 124 13.38 -7.02 15.41
CA ASP A 124 14.57 -6.40 16.01
C ASP A 124 15.35 -7.41 16.82
N PHE A 125 16.44 -7.97 16.32
CA PHE A 125 17.33 -8.87 17.06
C PHE A 125 17.96 -8.18 18.25
N ASN A 126 18.38 -6.93 18.06
CA ASN A 126 18.93 -6.03 19.08
C ASN A 126 18.76 -4.57 18.66
N ASP A 127 19.27 -3.63 19.48
CA ASP A 127 19.11 -2.17 19.26
C ASP A 127 19.73 -1.65 17.95
N LYS A 128 20.54 -2.45 17.27
CA LYS A 128 21.24 -2.05 16.04
C LYS A 128 20.88 -2.89 14.81
N PHE A 129 20.45 -4.12 15.02
CA PHE A 129 20.25 -5.07 13.93
C PHE A 129 18.83 -5.62 13.95
N GLY A 130 18.15 -5.51 12.85
CA GLY A 130 16.84 -6.08 12.54
C GLY A 130 16.79 -6.69 11.16
N ALA A 131 15.68 -7.34 10.84
CA ALA A 131 15.38 -7.82 9.50
C ALA A 131 13.89 -7.89 9.26
N ALA A 132 13.46 -7.46 8.09
CA ALA A 132 12.11 -7.66 7.59
C ALA A 132 12.07 -8.81 6.59
N PHE A 133 10.94 -9.53 6.61
CA PHE A 133 10.55 -10.53 5.63
C PHE A 133 9.16 -10.18 5.10
N ARG A 134 8.98 -10.16 3.79
CA ARG A 134 7.71 -9.84 3.15
C ARG A 134 7.40 -10.85 2.04
N ILE A 135 6.14 -11.24 1.96
CA ILE A 135 5.56 -11.94 0.83
C ILE A 135 4.49 -11.02 0.26
N SER A 136 4.50 -10.83 -1.05
CA SER A 136 3.48 -10.09 -1.78
C SER A 136 3.06 -10.89 -3.00
N SER A 137 1.77 -10.89 -3.32
CA SER A 137 1.24 -11.53 -4.51
C SER A 137 0.09 -10.71 -5.07
N ASN A 138 0.00 -10.69 -6.39
CA ASN A 138 -1.15 -10.19 -7.13
C ASN A 138 -1.61 -11.26 -8.10
N GLU A 139 -2.90 -11.51 -8.11
CA GLU A 139 -3.56 -12.36 -9.10
C GLU A 139 -4.46 -11.47 -9.99
N SER A 140 -4.38 -11.66 -11.28
CA SER A 140 -5.19 -10.94 -12.27
C SER A 140 -5.98 -11.91 -13.12
N ASN A 141 -7.14 -11.47 -13.59
CA ASN A 141 -7.89 -12.19 -14.63
C ASN A 141 -7.12 -12.23 -15.97
N SER A 142 -6.01 -11.52 -16.07
CA SER A 142 -5.06 -11.54 -17.19
C SER A 142 -3.74 -12.17 -16.72
N GLU A 143 -3.46 -13.40 -17.14
CA GLU A 143 -2.28 -14.21 -16.72
C GLU A 143 -0.92 -13.49 -16.85
N ASN A 144 -0.82 -12.42 -17.63
CA ASN A 144 0.42 -11.67 -17.83
C ASN A 144 0.68 -10.61 -16.75
N LEU A 145 -0.26 -10.40 -15.83
CA LEU A 145 -0.17 -9.40 -14.76
C LEU A 145 -0.02 -10.03 -13.37
N ASP A 146 0.00 -11.36 -13.30
CA ASP A 146 0.31 -12.06 -12.06
C ASP A 146 1.71 -11.70 -11.57
N PHE A 147 1.83 -11.50 -10.28
CA PHE A 147 3.06 -11.05 -9.66
C PHE A 147 3.22 -11.69 -8.28
N ASP A 148 4.33 -12.35 -8.07
CA ASP A 148 4.75 -12.88 -6.78
C ASP A 148 6.10 -12.30 -6.39
N MET A 149 6.26 -11.91 -5.13
CA MET A 149 7.53 -11.40 -4.63
C MET A 149 7.80 -11.85 -3.21
N ILE A 150 9.01 -12.31 -2.99
CA ILE A 150 9.59 -12.53 -1.67
C ILE A 150 10.69 -11.50 -1.44
N THR A 151 10.59 -10.77 -0.31
CA THR A 151 11.59 -9.78 0.09
C THR A 151 12.25 -10.18 1.40
N ILE A 152 13.56 -10.04 1.48
CA ILE A 152 14.34 -10.13 2.71
C ILE A 152 15.14 -8.84 2.85
N ALA A 153 14.97 -8.13 3.97
CA ALA A 153 15.56 -6.81 4.17
C ALA A 153 16.23 -6.67 5.55
N PRO A 154 17.46 -7.21 5.72
CA PRO A 154 18.25 -6.92 6.92
C PRO A 154 18.57 -5.42 6.98
N ASN A 155 18.51 -4.87 8.20
CA ASN A 155 18.81 -3.48 8.48
C ASN A 155 19.83 -3.35 9.63
N TYR A 156 20.62 -2.28 9.59
CA TYR A 156 21.62 -2.02 10.61
C TYR A 156 21.76 -0.53 10.91
N SER A 157 21.69 -0.15 12.21
CA SER A 157 21.94 1.21 12.68
C SER A 157 23.45 1.45 12.81
N LEU A 158 24.04 2.19 11.87
CA LEU A 158 25.45 2.56 11.87
C LEU A 158 25.76 3.54 13.01
N THR A 159 24.89 4.53 13.19
CA THR A 159 24.89 5.50 14.29
C THR A 159 23.44 5.73 14.76
N ASP A 160 23.26 6.58 15.79
CA ASP A 160 21.91 6.95 16.26
C ASP A 160 21.06 7.67 15.17
N SER A 161 21.73 8.23 14.16
CA SER A 161 21.09 9.00 13.10
C SER A 161 21.20 8.38 11.70
N LEU A 162 22.04 7.37 11.51
CA LEU A 162 22.31 6.77 10.20
C LEU A 162 22.06 5.27 10.24
N GLY A 163 21.17 4.81 9.39
CA GLY A 163 20.88 3.41 9.14
C GLY A 163 21.18 2.97 7.71
N VAL A 164 21.35 1.68 7.53
CA VAL A 164 21.44 1.03 6.23
C VAL A 164 20.45 -0.14 6.17
N ILE A 165 19.75 -0.26 5.05
CA ILE A 165 18.89 -1.41 4.71
C ILE A 165 19.47 -2.04 3.44
N LEU A 166 19.66 -3.34 3.47
CA LEU A 166 19.95 -4.14 2.30
C LEU A 166 18.70 -4.93 1.94
N GLU A 167 18.13 -4.70 0.76
CA GLU A 167 16.91 -5.36 0.33
C GLU A 167 17.21 -6.31 -0.83
N TYR A 168 16.82 -7.55 -0.68
CA TYR A 168 16.83 -8.57 -1.75
C TYR A 168 15.39 -8.96 -2.06
N ASN A 169 15.03 -8.86 -3.33
CA ASN A 169 13.74 -9.26 -3.87
C ASN A 169 13.93 -10.40 -4.87
N ASP A 170 13.13 -11.44 -4.71
CA ASP A 170 12.90 -12.51 -5.66
C ASP A 170 11.52 -12.28 -6.27
N ILE A 171 11.46 -12.04 -7.57
CA ILE A 171 10.27 -11.54 -8.27
C ILE A 171 9.94 -12.48 -9.42
N ASP A 172 8.72 -13.02 -9.38
CA ASP A 172 8.10 -13.74 -10.50
C ASP A 172 6.94 -12.90 -11.04
N GLN A 173 7.01 -12.51 -12.30
CA GLN A 173 5.99 -11.69 -12.94
C GLN A 173 5.67 -12.27 -14.33
N GLY A 174 4.63 -13.08 -14.39
CA GLY A 174 4.15 -13.69 -15.61
C GLY A 174 5.23 -14.56 -16.28
N THR A 175 5.95 -14.02 -17.25
CA THR A 175 7.06 -14.72 -17.94
C THR A 175 8.45 -14.24 -17.52
N ILE A 176 8.53 -13.33 -16.56
CA ILE A 176 9.79 -12.69 -16.10
C ILE A 176 10.08 -13.18 -14.68
N ASP A 177 11.19 -13.89 -14.55
CA ASP A 177 11.77 -14.29 -13.26
C ASP A 177 13.05 -13.45 -13.07
N GLN A 178 13.08 -12.63 -12.03
CA GLN A 178 14.20 -11.71 -11.78
C GLN A 178 14.51 -11.55 -10.29
N ASN A 179 15.78 -11.28 -10.02
CA ASN A 179 16.26 -10.94 -8.70
C ASN A 179 16.73 -9.49 -8.66
N GLN A 180 16.40 -8.78 -7.60
CA GLN A 180 16.80 -7.41 -7.41
C GLN A 180 17.52 -7.24 -6.06
N LEU A 181 18.61 -6.49 -6.06
CA LEU A 181 19.32 -6.09 -4.85
C LEU A 181 19.34 -4.56 -4.76
N ALA A 182 18.89 -4.02 -3.62
CA ALA A 182 18.90 -2.59 -3.35
C ALA A 182 19.61 -2.30 -2.03
N VAL A 183 20.19 -1.11 -1.92
CA VAL A 183 20.76 -0.57 -0.69
C VAL A 183 20.14 0.80 -0.43
N GLU A 184 19.56 0.97 0.74
CA GLU A 184 19.00 2.24 1.20
C GLU A 184 19.81 2.77 2.38
N LEU A 185 20.09 4.06 2.38
CA LEU A 185 20.66 4.78 3.53
C LEU A 185 19.58 5.69 4.09
N THR A 186 19.27 5.51 5.37
CA THR A 186 18.29 6.33 6.11
C THR A 186 19.01 7.27 7.06
N TYR A 187 18.69 8.55 7.03
CA TYR A 187 19.23 9.55 7.93
C TYR A 187 18.12 10.30 8.66
N THR A 188 18.21 10.33 10.00
CA THR A 188 17.29 11.06 10.88
C THR A 188 18.02 12.25 11.51
N PHE A 189 17.45 13.46 11.43
CA PHE A 189 17.99 14.71 11.98
C PHE A 189 17.02 15.35 12.97
#